data_1a2dd65bf3eb34bdf8097619a3691090
#
_entry.id   1a2dd65bf3eb34bdf8097619a3691090
#
_cell.length_a   1.000
_cell.length_b   1.000
_cell.length_c   1.000
_cell.angle_alpha   90.00
_cell.angle_beta   90.00
_cell.angle_gamma   90.00
#
_symmetry.space_group_name_H-M   'P 1'
#
loop_
_entity.id
_entity.type
_entity.pdbx_description
1 polymer ?
#
loop_
_entity_poly.entity_id
_entity_poly.type
_entity_poly.pdbx_seq_one_letter_code
_entity_poly.pdbx_strand_id
1 'polypeptide(L)'
;LEVSRNETGNGYAVIMRDIRMQPEALVPIDSTYVTPFINTDDNNLWYEVRGSDGTYYFHNMNMLHVKHITGASRWVGINPLNVLKNTLDYDKAVQEFSLSEMRKKDSFILEYGANVDTDKRQRIIDDFRRFYQENGGILFQEPGVKVQDIERKYFASDTLASERVTRSRVANVFNVPVSFLNDTEGQSYSSNEQMMIQFVQMTLTPIVRQ
;
A
#
# COMPACT_ATOMS: atom_id res chain seq x y z
N LEU A 1 4.38 20.63 3.48
CA LEU A 1 5.17 19.89 4.47
C LEU A 1 4.56 18.54 4.80
N GLU A 2 3.28 18.51 5.13
CA GLU A 2 2.62 17.28 5.60
C GLU A 2 2.58 16.18 4.51
N VAL A 3 2.31 16.54 3.26
CA VAL A 3 2.36 15.60 2.12
C VAL A 3 3.77 14.99 2.01
N SER A 4 4.79 15.83 1.96
CA SER A 4 6.19 15.41 1.88
C SER A 4 6.60 14.51 3.06
N ARG A 5 6.16 14.88 4.28
CA ARG A 5 6.38 14.08 5.48
C ARG A 5 5.77 12.67 5.36
N ASN A 6 4.57 12.56 4.81
CA ASN A 6 3.87 11.28 4.65
C ASN A 6 4.44 10.43 3.50
N GLU A 7 5.03 11.06 2.48
CA GLU A 7 5.64 10.36 1.34
C GLU A 7 7.06 9.88 1.62
N THR A 8 7.87 10.73 2.29
CA THR A 8 9.31 10.47 2.46
C THR A 8 9.72 10.26 3.91
N GLY A 9 8.82 10.50 4.85
CA GLY A 9 9.10 10.53 6.29
C GLY A 9 9.55 11.89 6.81
N ASN A 10 9.81 12.88 5.92
CA ASN A 10 10.39 14.16 6.27
C ASN A 10 9.76 15.29 5.47
N GLY A 11 9.50 16.42 6.12
CA GLY A 11 9.05 17.65 5.47
C GLY A 11 9.93 18.81 5.91
N TYR A 12 10.37 19.61 4.94
CA TYR A 12 11.32 20.70 5.19
C TYR A 12 10.77 22.04 4.71
N ALA A 13 11.02 23.11 5.50
CA ALA A 13 10.85 24.47 5.06
C ALA A 13 11.96 25.35 5.58
N VAL A 14 12.50 26.22 4.73
CA VAL A 14 13.45 27.26 5.14
C VAL A 14 12.69 28.38 5.84
N ILE A 15 13.22 28.81 6.98
CA ILE A 15 12.73 29.96 7.72
C ILE A 15 13.45 31.20 7.19
N MET A 16 12.73 31.96 6.37
CA MET A 16 13.24 33.28 5.95
C MET A 16 13.07 34.29 7.08
N ARG A 17 14.12 35.07 7.35
CA ARG A 17 14.12 36.05 8.46
C ARG A 17 14.37 37.44 7.94
N ASP A 18 13.77 38.41 8.61
CA ASP A 18 14.01 39.84 8.37
C ASP A 18 15.39 40.28 8.94
N ILE A 19 15.73 41.56 8.75
CA ILE A 19 16.97 42.19 9.25
C ILE A 19 17.07 42.16 10.80
N ARG A 20 15.94 41.91 11.49
CA ARG A 20 15.88 41.80 12.96
C ARG A 20 15.87 40.35 13.42
N MET A 21 16.17 39.41 12.50
CA MET A 21 16.16 37.99 12.74
C MET A 21 14.77 37.40 13.11
N GLN A 22 13.69 38.15 12.86
CA GLN A 22 12.34 37.66 13.06
C GLN A 22 11.89 36.79 11.86
N PRO A 23 11.18 35.70 12.10
CA PRO A 23 10.62 34.88 11.00
C PRO A 23 9.64 35.72 10.16
N GLU A 24 9.89 35.84 8.86
CA GLU A 24 9.05 36.54 7.91
C GLU A 24 8.24 35.59 7.06
N ALA A 25 8.87 34.51 6.59
CA ALA A 25 8.22 33.51 5.73
C ALA A 25 8.78 32.10 5.93
N LEU A 26 7.96 31.12 5.60
CA LEU A 26 8.37 29.73 5.49
C LEU A 26 8.33 29.32 4.02
N VAL A 27 9.45 28.85 3.50
CA VAL A 27 9.58 28.37 2.12
C VAL A 27 9.68 26.84 2.13
N PRO A 28 8.60 26.11 1.78
CA PRO A 28 8.65 24.66 1.70
C PRO A 28 9.64 24.20 0.63
N ILE A 29 10.40 23.16 0.93
CA ILE A 29 11.34 22.52 0.02
C ILE A 29 10.94 21.06 -0.12
N ASP A 30 11.05 20.52 -1.33
CA ASP A 30 10.87 19.10 -1.57
C ASP A 30 11.96 18.31 -0.84
N SER A 31 11.53 17.34 -0.05
CA SER A 31 12.41 16.53 0.80
C SER A 31 13.43 15.71 0.02
N THR A 32 13.21 15.48 -1.27
CA THR A 32 14.15 14.76 -2.15
C THR A 32 15.43 15.54 -2.41
N TYR A 33 15.38 16.86 -2.29
CA TYR A 33 16.54 17.75 -2.48
C TYR A 33 17.28 18.08 -1.19
N VAL A 34 16.78 17.62 -0.02
CA VAL A 34 17.34 17.97 1.28
C VAL A 34 18.06 16.77 1.89
N THR A 35 19.32 16.95 2.25
CA THR A 35 20.12 15.94 2.96
C THR A 35 20.55 16.49 4.32
N PRO A 36 19.99 16.03 5.43
CA PRO A 36 20.46 16.41 6.76
C PRO A 36 21.80 15.72 7.08
N PHE A 37 22.71 16.48 7.68
CA PHE A 37 24.02 15.97 8.13
C PHE A 37 24.46 16.64 9.43
N ILE A 38 25.36 15.98 10.16
CA ILE A 38 26.00 16.58 11.33
C ILE A 38 27.31 17.19 10.86
N ASN A 39 27.47 18.49 11.07
CA ASN A 39 28.72 19.16 10.79
C ASN A 39 29.72 18.83 11.92
N THR A 40 30.92 18.37 11.55
CA THR A 40 31.98 17.95 12.50
C THR A 40 32.64 19.12 13.23
N ASP A 41 32.56 20.33 12.68
CA ASP A 41 33.22 21.50 13.25
C ASP A 41 32.49 22.08 14.44
N ASP A 42 31.14 22.13 14.37
CA ASP A 42 30.29 22.70 15.40
C ASP A 42 29.40 21.66 16.09
N ASN A 43 29.44 20.40 15.62
CA ASN A 43 28.63 19.28 16.09
C ASN A 43 27.09 19.58 16.04
N ASN A 44 26.67 20.45 15.12
CA ASN A 44 25.29 20.81 14.92
C ASN A 44 24.69 20.11 13.71
N LEU A 45 23.34 20.05 13.67
CA LEU A 45 22.61 19.57 12.53
C LEU A 45 22.52 20.64 11.47
N TRP A 46 22.94 20.32 10.26
CA TRP A 46 22.86 21.13 9.06
C TRP A 46 22.10 20.42 7.97
N TYR A 47 21.62 21.18 7.00
CA TYR A 47 20.87 20.67 5.86
C TYR A 47 21.52 21.13 4.57
N GLU A 48 21.94 20.19 3.75
CA GLU A 48 22.35 20.42 2.36
C GLU A 48 21.11 20.43 1.49
N VAL A 49 20.88 21.50 0.76
CA VAL A 49 19.75 21.65 -0.18
C VAL A 49 20.31 21.80 -1.59
N ARG A 50 19.97 20.88 -2.46
CA ARG A 50 20.40 20.88 -3.87
C ARG A 50 19.38 21.59 -4.73
N GLY A 51 19.67 22.83 -5.14
CA GLY A 51 18.88 23.59 -6.09
C GLY A 51 19.34 23.39 -7.54
N SER A 52 18.58 23.94 -8.48
CA SER A 52 18.93 23.94 -9.91
C SER A 52 20.17 24.79 -10.23
N ASP A 53 20.46 25.78 -9.42
CA ASP A 53 21.50 26.76 -9.54
C ASP A 53 22.67 26.58 -8.59
N GLY A 54 22.61 25.57 -7.71
CA GLY A 54 23.68 25.24 -6.78
C GLY A 54 23.24 24.50 -5.54
N THR A 55 24.20 24.29 -4.65
CA THR A 55 23.97 23.64 -3.35
C THR A 55 24.04 24.69 -2.25
N TYR A 56 23.04 24.68 -1.38
CA TYR A 56 22.90 25.58 -0.24
C TYR A 56 22.99 24.83 1.06
N TYR A 57 23.54 25.46 2.08
CA TYR A 57 23.66 24.88 3.42
C TYR A 57 22.91 25.72 4.43
N PHE A 58 22.00 25.10 5.15
CA PHE A 58 21.21 25.75 6.20
C PHE A 58 21.49 25.13 7.55
N HIS A 59 21.73 25.98 8.53
CA HIS A 59 21.80 25.55 9.92
C HIS A 59 20.41 25.17 10.44
N ASN A 60 20.34 24.27 11.43
CA ASN A 60 19.06 23.80 12.00
C ASN A 60 18.14 24.92 12.50
N MET A 61 18.69 26.06 12.96
CA MET A 61 17.90 27.23 13.39
C MET A 61 17.10 27.89 12.26
N ASN A 62 17.50 27.67 10.99
CA ASN A 62 16.86 28.25 9.82
C ASN A 62 16.08 27.21 9.00
N MET A 63 15.89 26.02 9.55
CA MET A 63 15.14 24.96 8.89
C MET A 63 14.06 24.43 9.83
N LEU A 64 12.81 24.52 9.39
CA LEU A 64 11.73 23.77 9.99
C LEU A 64 11.75 22.36 9.41
N HIS A 65 11.98 21.36 10.26
CA HIS A 65 12.02 19.95 9.88
C HIS A 65 10.93 19.17 10.63
N VAL A 66 9.87 18.82 9.93
CA VAL A 66 8.76 18.01 10.42
C VAL A 66 9.02 16.55 10.06
N LYS A 67 9.07 15.69 11.07
CA LYS A 67 9.40 14.27 10.92
C LYS A 67 8.17 13.39 11.10
N HIS A 68 8.10 12.27 10.41
CA HIS A 68 7.13 11.22 10.68
C HIS A 68 7.53 10.48 11.97
N ILE A 69 7.75 9.18 11.91
CA ILE A 69 8.29 8.42 13.05
C ILE A 69 9.81 8.46 12.95
N THR A 70 10.50 8.76 14.07
CA THR A 70 11.95 8.76 14.10
C THR A 70 12.48 7.40 14.54
N GLY A 71 13.52 6.93 13.87
CA GLY A 71 14.29 5.75 14.28
C GLY A 71 15.36 6.05 15.30
N ALA A 72 16.33 5.17 15.40
CA ALA A 72 17.46 5.31 16.34
C ALA A 72 18.27 6.60 16.15
N SER A 73 18.36 7.11 14.93
CA SER A 73 19.13 8.33 14.63
C SER A 73 18.49 9.63 15.17
N ARG A 74 17.20 9.66 15.41
CA ARG A 74 16.41 10.84 15.81
C ARG A 74 16.49 12.06 14.87
N TRP A 75 17.42 12.05 13.93
CA TRP A 75 17.68 13.18 13.02
C TRP A 75 16.77 13.19 11.81
N VAL A 76 16.34 12.01 11.38
CA VAL A 76 15.56 11.81 10.16
C VAL A 76 14.33 10.97 10.48
N GLY A 77 13.20 11.32 9.87
CA GLY A 77 11.99 10.51 9.92
C GLY A 77 12.11 9.27 9.03
N ILE A 78 11.51 8.18 9.45
CA ILE A 78 11.42 6.94 8.66
C ILE A 78 10.34 7.12 7.61
N ASN A 79 10.64 6.74 6.37
CA ASN A 79 9.66 6.73 5.30
C ASN A 79 8.56 5.69 5.59
N PRO A 80 7.30 6.12 5.75
CA PRO A 80 6.19 5.22 6.04
C PRO A 80 5.93 4.21 4.93
N LEU A 81 6.21 4.56 3.67
CA LEU A 81 6.06 3.64 2.55
C LEU A 81 7.05 2.47 2.62
N ASN A 82 8.27 2.69 3.15
CA ASN A 82 9.22 1.61 3.37
C ASN A 82 8.73 0.61 4.43
N VAL A 83 8.03 1.10 5.46
CA VAL A 83 7.42 0.23 6.48
C VAL A 83 6.29 -0.60 5.87
N LEU A 84 5.52 -0.02 4.95
CA LEU A 84 4.40 -0.66 4.29
C LEU A 84 4.79 -1.54 3.10
N LYS A 85 6.02 -1.43 2.59
CA LYS A 85 6.44 -2.06 1.33
C LYS A 85 6.05 -3.54 1.25
N ASN A 86 6.43 -4.34 2.23
CA ASN A 86 6.13 -5.77 2.22
C ASN A 86 4.62 -6.06 2.26
N THR A 87 3.85 -5.19 2.93
CA THR A 87 2.38 -5.32 2.99
C THR A 87 1.76 -5.01 1.63
N LEU A 88 2.22 -3.96 0.95
CA LEU A 88 1.74 -3.56 -0.37
C LEU A 88 2.15 -4.57 -1.45
N ASP A 89 3.38 -5.11 -1.37
CA ASP A 89 3.85 -6.16 -2.28
C ASP A 89 3.04 -7.44 -2.12
N TYR A 90 2.71 -7.82 -0.87
CA TYR A 90 1.82 -8.95 -0.59
C TYR A 90 0.42 -8.74 -1.16
N ASP A 91 -0.18 -7.57 -0.92
CA ASP A 91 -1.52 -7.22 -1.40
C ASP A 91 -1.58 -7.26 -2.93
N LYS A 92 -0.57 -6.70 -3.59
CA LYS A 92 -0.42 -6.78 -5.05
C LYS A 92 -0.32 -8.22 -5.55
N ALA A 93 0.47 -9.06 -4.90
CA ALA A 93 0.59 -10.47 -5.26
C ALA A 93 -0.74 -11.23 -5.10
N VAL A 94 -1.51 -10.94 -4.03
CA VAL A 94 -2.86 -11.51 -3.82
C VAL A 94 -3.83 -11.05 -4.91
N GLN A 95 -3.80 -9.77 -5.28
CA GLN A 95 -4.64 -9.24 -6.36
C GLN A 95 -4.28 -9.87 -7.72
N GLU A 96 -2.99 -9.96 -8.07
CA GLU A 96 -2.52 -10.59 -9.30
C GLU A 96 -2.91 -12.07 -9.35
N PHE A 97 -2.75 -12.79 -8.24
CA PHE A 97 -3.18 -14.18 -8.12
C PHE A 97 -4.69 -14.30 -8.33
N SER A 98 -5.49 -13.49 -7.65
CA SER A 98 -6.95 -13.49 -7.77
C SER A 98 -7.40 -13.22 -9.21
N LEU A 99 -6.82 -12.21 -9.86
CA LEU A 99 -7.10 -11.90 -11.26
C LEU A 99 -6.70 -13.06 -12.20
N SER A 100 -5.55 -13.70 -11.92
CA SER A 100 -5.10 -14.85 -12.72
C SER A 100 -6.07 -16.03 -12.58
N GLU A 101 -6.56 -16.31 -11.36
CA GLU A 101 -7.54 -17.36 -11.12
C GLU A 101 -8.90 -17.07 -11.79
N MET A 102 -9.35 -15.81 -11.72
CA MET A 102 -10.59 -15.40 -12.39
C MET A 102 -10.53 -15.50 -13.92
N ARG A 103 -9.33 -15.30 -14.49
CA ARG A 103 -9.10 -15.39 -15.95
C ARG A 103 -8.92 -16.81 -16.45
N LYS A 104 -8.62 -17.76 -15.59
CA LYS A 104 -8.50 -19.16 -15.98
C LYS A 104 -9.86 -19.66 -16.46
N LYS A 105 -9.88 -20.29 -17.62
CA LYS A 105 -11.06 -21.01 -18.10
C LYS A 105 -11.31 -22.20 -17.16
N ASP A 106 -12.58 -22.62 -17.07
CA ASP A 106 -12.96 -23.80 -16.30
C ASP A 106 -12.11 -25.01 -16.72
N SER A 107 -11.65 -25.75 -15.75
CA SER A 107 -10.83 -26.93 -15.94
C SER A 107 -11.61 -28.18 -15.53
N PHE A 108 -11.59 -29.20 -16.35
CA PHE A 108 -12.33 -30.42 -16.15
C PHE A 108 -11.39 -31.64 -16.22
N ILE A 109 -11.72 -32.68 -15.47
CA ILE A 109 -11.10 -33.98 -15.60
C ILE A 109 -12.04 -34.84 -16.45
N LEU A 110 -11.56 -35.27 -17.62
CA LEU A 110 -12.27 -36.22 -18.46
C LEU A 110 -11.73 -37.63 -18.13
N GLU A 111 -12.53 -38.42 -17.44
CA GLU A 111 -12.21 -39.81 -17.16
C GLU A 111 -12.81 -40.71 -18.26
N TYR A 112 -11.96 -41.42 -18.98
CA TYR A 112 -12.35 -42.31 -20.06
C TYR A 112 -12.12 -43.79 -19.66
N GLY A 113 -13.13 -44.64 -19.80
CA GLY A 113 -13.10 -46.04 -19.35
C GLY A 113 -12.18 -46.97 -20.14
N ALA A 114 -11.44 -46.48 -21.15
CA ALA A 114 -10.52 -47.26 -21.99
C ALA A 114 -9.25 -46.48 -22.32
N ASN A 115 -8.15 -47.20 -22.63
CA ASN A 115 -6.94 -46.56 -23.11
C ASN A 115 -7.19 -45.95 -24.51
N VAL A 116 -6.98 -44.63 -24.58
CA VAL A 116 -7.22 -43.85 -25.80
C VAL A 116 -5.89 -43.44 -26.39
N ASP A 117 -5.72 -43.68 -27.69
CA ASP A 117 -4.58 -43.23 -28.47
C ASP A 117 -4.49 -41.70 -28.51
N THR A 118 -3.27 -41.16 -28.72
CA THR A 118 -2.99 -39.72 -28.64
C THR A 118 -3.86 -38.88 -29.60
N ASP A 119 -4.07 -39.36 -30.84
CA ASP A 119 -4.88 -38.63 -31.81
C ASP A 119 -6.36 -38.60 -31.43
N LYS A 120 -6.86 -39.72 -30.88
CA LYS A 120 -8.22 -39.80 -30.39
C LYS A 120 -8.43 -38.95 -29.15
N ARG A 121 -7.42 -38.86 -28.27
CA ARG A 121 -7.43 -37.99 -27.09
C ARG A 121 -7.56 -36.51 -27.49
N GLN A 122 -6.80 -36.09 -28.50
CA GLN A 122 -6.85 -34.72 -28.99
C GLN A 122 -8.23 -34.34 -29.54
N ARG A 123 -8.83 -35.24 -30.32
CA ARG A 123 -10.19 -35.04 -30.86
C ARG A 123 -11.23 -34.91 -29.76
N ILE A 124 -11.17 -35.75 -28.73
CA ILE A 124 -12.08 -35.69 -27.58
C ILE A 124 -11.95 -34.34 -26.88
N ILE A 125 -10.74 -33.86 -26.67
CA ILE A 125 -10.50 -32.55 -26.04
C ILE A 125 -11.06 -31.42 -26.91
N ASP A 126 -10.86 -31.45 -28.19
CA ASP A 126 -11.33 -30.41 -29.12
C ASP A 126 -12.84 -30.41 -29.24
N ASP A 127 -13.48 -31.59 -29.31
CA ASP A 127 -14.93 -31.74 -29.30
C ASP A 127 -15.53 -31.27 -27.99
N PHE A 128 -14.92 -31.63 -26.83
CA PHE A 128 -15.35 -31.16 -25.52
C PHE A 128 -15.28 -29.62 -25.41
N ARG A 129 -14.17 -29.02 -25.86
CA ARG A 129 -14.02 -27.56 -25.85
C ARG A 129 -15.06 -26.86 -26.73
N ARG A 130 -15.35 -27.42 -27.92
CA ARG A 130 -16.35 -26.88 -28.83
C ARG A 130 -17.75 -26.96 -28.19
N PHE A 131 -18.14 -28.11 -27.67
CA PHE A 131 -19.41 -28.29 -27.00
C PHE A 131 -19.61 -27.35 -25.81
N TYR A 132 -18.57 -27.21 -24.98
CA TYR A 132 -18.62 -26.35 -23.81
C TYR A 132 -18.73 -24.86 -24.17
N GLN A 133 -18.06 -24.42 -25.24
CA GLN A 133 -18.07 -23.02 -25.67
C GLN A 133 -19.34 -22.65 -26.48
N GLU A 134 -19.82 -23.56 -27.33
CA GLU A 134 -20.94 -23.28 -28.24
C GLU A 134 -22.31 -23.54 -27.61
N ASN A 135 -22.41 -24.48 -26.66
CA ASN A 135 -23.68 -24.90 -26.07
C ASN A 135 -23.96 -24.33 -24.66
N GLY A 136 -23.28 -23.25 -24.27
CA GLY A 136 -23.54 -22.60 -22.97
C GLY A 136 -23.24 -23.48 -21.75
N GLY A 137 -22.31 -24.44 -21.88
CA GLY A 137 -21.89 -25.31 -20.79
C GLY A 137 -22.76 -26.58 -20.60
N ILE A 138 -23.68 -26.87 -21.52
CA ILE A 138 -24.50 -28.11 -21.49
C ILE A 138 -23.68 -29.23 -22.12
N LEU A 139 -23.37 -30.27 -21.33
CA LEU A 139 -22.66 -31.46 -21.75
C LEU A 139 -23.60 -32.64 -21.90
N PHE A 140 -23.52 -33.32 -23.06
CA PHE A 140 -24.09 -34.64 -23.21
C PHE A 140 -23.07 -35.67 -22.69
N GLN A 141 -23.44 -36.39 -21.65
CA GLN A 141 -22.61 -37.46 -21.12
C GLN A 141 -22.83 -38.73 -21.93
N GLU A 142 -21.78 -39.17 -22.66
CA GLU A 142 -21.79 -40.47 -23.31
C GLU A 142 -21.52 -41.60 -22.29
N PRO A 143 -22.02 -42.80 -22.53
CA PRO A 143 -21.71 -43.94 -21.69
C PRO A 143 -20.19 -44.22 -21.65
N GLY A 144 -19.61 -44.21 -20.45
CA GLY A 144 -18.17 -44.46 -20.24
C GLY A 144 -17.29 -43.20 -20.13
N VAL A 145 -17.86 -41.99 -20.22
CA VAL A 145 -17.16 -40.72 -19.93
C VAL A 145 -17.70 -40.14 -18.64
N LYS A 146 -16.83 -39.86 -17.71
CA LYS A 146 -17.13 -39.07 -16.51
C LYS A 146 -16.45 -37.72 -16.59
N VAL A 147 -17.21 -36.66 -16.39
CA VAL A 147 -16.71 -35.29 -16.32
C VAL A 147 -16.74 -34.89 -14.85
N GLN A 148 -15.61 -34.49 -14.34
CA GLN A 148 -15.49 -33.95 -13.00
C GLN A 148 -14.95 -32.53 -13.07
N ASP A 149 -15.63 -31.60 -12.43
CA ASP A 149 -15.13 -30.25 -12.27
C ASP A 149 -13.93 -30.28 -11.32
N ILE A 150 -12.87 -29.56 -11.70
CA ILE A 150 -11.79 -29.30 -10.76
C ILE A 150 -12.26 -28.13 -9.88
N GLU A 151 -12.67 -28.44 -8.64
CA GLU A 151 -12.98 -27.41 -7.66
C GLU A 151 -11.81 -26.44 -7.51
N ARG A 152 -12.03 -25.20 -7.86
CA ARG A 152 -11.07 -24.13 -7.64
C ARG A 152 -11.17 -23.71 -6.18
N LYS A 153 -10.10 -23.88 -5.44
CA LYS A 153 -9.97 -23.33 -4.08
C LYS A 153 -9.72 -21.82 -4.16
N TYR A 154 -10.70 -21.08 -4.68
CA TYR A 154 -10.68 -19.62 -4.60
C TYR A 154 -11.48 -19.19 -3.36
N PHE A 155 -10.77 -18.73 -2.35
CA PHE A 155 -11.37 -18.24 -1.12
C PHE A 155 -11.56 -16.72 -1.20
N ALA A 156 -12.70 -16.27 -1.70
CA ALA A 156 -13.07 -14.86 -1.70
C ALA A 156 -13.06 -14.26 -0.28
N SER A 157 -13.41 -15.07 0.74
CA SER A 157 -13.36 -14.68 2.15
C SER A 157 -11.94 -14.35 2.62
N ASP A 158 -10.92 -15.07 2.16
CA ASP A 158 -9.54 -14.85 2.57
C ASP A 158 -8.97 -13.57 1.94
N THR A 159 -9.41 -13.23 0.73
CA THR A 159 -9.04 -11.97 0.07
C THR A 159 -9.60 -10.77 0.83
N LEU A 160 -10.87 -10.81 1.25
CA LEU A 160 -11.49 -9.76 2.04
C LEU A 160 -10.84 -9.62 3.43
N ALA A 161 -10.50 -10.72 4.07
CA ALA A 161 -9.78 -10.71 5.34
C ALA A 161 -8.38 -10.09 5.20
N SER A 162 -7.66 -10.41 4.12
CA SER A 162 -6.36 -9.82 3.81
C SER A 162 -6.46 -8.32 3.58
N GLU A 163 -7.46 -7.84 2.86
CA GLU A 163 -7.69 -6.41 2.62
C GLU A 163 -7.94 -5.64 3.94
N ARG A 164 -8.70 -6.21 4.87
CA ARG A 164 -8.91 -5.60 6.19
C ARG A 164 -7.61 -5.47 6.99
N VAL A 165 -6.76 -6.51 6.94
CA VAL A 165 -5.44 -6.48 7.60
C VAL A 165 -4.55 -5.41 6.99
N THR A 166 -4.51 -5.30 5.66
CA THR A 166 -3.75 -4.26 4.95
C THR A 166 -4.24 -2.86 5.32
N ARG A 167 -5.56 -2.64 5.34
CA ARG A 167 -6.18 -1.37 5.75
C ARG A 167 -5.78 -0.98 7.18
N SER A 168 -5.84 -1.92 8.11
CA SER A 168 -5.43 -1.70 9.50
C SER A 168 -3.94 -1.35 9.63
N ARG A 169 -3.08 -1.99 8.84
CA ARG A 169 -1.64 -1.70 8.82
C ARG A 169 -1.35 -0.31 8.28
N VAL A 170 -2.01 0.09 7.19
CA VAL A 170 -1.90 1.44 6.64
C VAL A 170 -2.36 2.48 7.66
N ALA A 171 -3.52 2.27 8.27
CA ALA A 171 -4.05 3.14 9.32
C ALA A 171 -3.06 3.33 10.48
N ASN A 172 -2.47 2.23 10.96
CA ASN A 172 -1.50 2.26 12.05
C ASN A 172 -0.21 3.00 11.70
N VAL A 173 0.31 2.85 10.48
CA VAL A 173 1.54 3.54 10.05
C VAL A 173 1.33 5.06 10.01
N PHE A 174 0.16 5.52 9.58
CA PHE A 174 -0.17 6.95 9.56
C PHE A 174 -0.84 7.44 10.85
N ASN A 175 -0.99 6.55 11.84
CA ASN A 175 -1.63 6.83 13.12
C ASN A 175 -3.05 7.40 12.96
N VAL A 176 -3.79 6.88 11.97
CA VAL A 176 -5.18 7.25 11.67
C VAL A 176 -6.10 6.13 12.17
N PRO A 177 -7.18 6.44 12.90
CA PRO A 177 -8.15 5.41 13.29
C PRO A 177 -8.74 4.69 12.09
N VAL A 178 -8.80 3.35 12.12
CA VAL A 178 -9.26 2.49 11.00
C VAL A 178 -10.68 2.85 10.57
N SER A 179 -11.51 3.33 11.51
CA SER A 179 -12.87 3.80 11.25
C SER A 179 -12.96 4.91 10.19
N PHE A 180 -11.92 5.74 10.04
CA PHE A 180 -11.86 6.76 8.99
C PHE A 180 -11.58 6.18 7.59
N LEU A 181 -11.20 4.91 7.51
CA LEU A 181 -10.96 4.19 6.25
C LEU A 181 -12.17 3.34 5.82
N ASN A 182 -13.39 3.77 6.15
CA ASN A 182 -14.66 3.09 5.82
C ASN A 182 -14.80 1.68 6.43
N ASP A 183 -14.17 1.43 7.58
CA ASP A 183 -14.43 0.22 8.36
C ASP A 183 -15.48 0.52 9.43
N THR A 184 -16.74 0.57 9.00
CA THR A 184 -17.90 1.01 9.82
C THR A 184 -18.71 -0.17 10.39
N GLU A 185 -18.22 -1.40 10.30
CA GLU A 185 -18.95 -2.55 10.86
C GLU A 185 -19.12 -2.39 12.39
N GLY A 186 -20.39 -2.20 12.79
CA GLY A 186 -20.78 -2.15 14.21
C GLY A 186 -20.68 -0.77 14.90
N GLN A 187 -20.51 0.32 14.19
CA GLN A 187 -20.38 1.65 14.81
C GLN A 187 -21.73 2.32 15.01
N SER A 188 -21.95 2.82 16.24
CA SER A 188 -23.08 3.65 16.64
C SER A 188 -22.77 5.14 16.45
N TYR A 189 -23.78 5.96 16.19
CA TYR A 189 -23.64 7.43 16.06
C TYR A 189 -22.97 8.11 17.26
N SER A 190 -23.09 7.57 18.46
CA SER A 190 -22.44 8.08 19.68
C SER A 190 -20.90 7.89 19.69
N SER A 191 -20.35 7.07 18.78
CA SER A 191 -18.91 6.85 18.71
C SER A 191 -18.19 7.86 17.80
N ASN A 192 -18.90 8.64 16.98
CA ASN A 192 -18.29 9.58 16.04
C ASN A 192 -17.55 10.72 16.74
N GLU A 193 -18.11 11.26 17.81
CA GLU A 193 -17.47 12.33 18.58
C GLU A 193 -16.18 11.82 19.26
N GLN A 194 -16.23 10.62 19.86
CA GLN A 194 -15.06 9.99 20.47
C GLN A 194 -13.97 9.68 19.44
N MET A 195 -14.35 9.25 18.23
CA MET A 195 -13.40 9.01 17.13
C MET A 195 -12.73 10.29 16.67
N MET A 196 -13.48 11.40 16.57
CA MET A 196 -12.92 12.71 16.23
C MET A 196 -11.94 13.18 17.28
N ILE A 197 -12.26 13.03 18.57
CA ILE A 197 -11.35 13.36 19.67
C ILE A 197 -10.09 12.49 19.60
N GLN A 198 -10.24 11.20 19.37
CA GLN A 198 -9.12 10.28 19.20
C GLN A 198 -8.24 10.66 18.00
N PHE A 199 -8.82 10.99 16.86
CA PHE A 199 -8.08 11.45 15.69
C PHE A 199 -7.28 12.72 15.99
N VAL A 200 -7.91 13.72 16.63
CA VAL A 200 -7.22 14.95 17.02
C VAL A 200 -6.06 14.65 17.98
N GLN A 201 -6.29 13.82 18.99
CA GLN A 201 -5.29 13.53 20.01
C GLN A 201 -4.13 12.67 19.49
N MET A 202 -4.43 11.61 18.71
CA MET A 202 -3.44 10.62 18.29
C MET A 202 -2.77 10.97 16.97
N THR A 203 -3.50 11.64 16.06
CA THR A 203 -2.99 11.94 14.71
C THR A 203 -2.52 13.40 14.61
N LEU A 204 -3.40 14.37 14.90
CA LEU A 204 -3.10 15.78 14.65
C LEU A 204 -2.20 16.40 15.68
N THR A 205 -2.45 16.15 16.98
CA THR A 205 -1.67 16.77 18.06
C THR A 205 -0.16 16.47 17.98
N PRO A 206 0.30 15.23 17.69
CA PRO A 206 1.72 14.96 17.54
C PRO A 206 2.36 15.71 16.36
N ILE A 207 1.59 15.98 15.28
CA ILE A 207 2.07 16.72 14.13
C ILE A 207 2.27 18.20 14.46
N VAL A 208 1.30 18.80 15.16
CA VAL A 208 1.32 20.24 15.49
C VAL A 208 2.34 20.57 16.59
N ARG A 209 2.70 19.59 17.42
CA ARG A 209 3.66 19.78 18.52
C ARG A 209 5.13 19.58 18.15
N GLN A 210 5.43 19.23 16.90
CA GLN A 210 6.81 19.16 16.40
C GLN A 210 7.37 20.55 16.13
#